data_136b8df1e919ed6ce8773c7114f7c040
#
_entry.id   136b8df1e919ed6ce8773c7114f7c040
#
_cell.length_a   1.000
_cell.length_b   1.000
_cell.length_c   1.000
_cell.angle_alpha   90.00
_cell.angle_beta   90.00
_cell.angle_gamma   90.00
#
_symmetry.space_group_name_H-M   'P 1'
#
loop_
_entity.id
_entity.type
_entity.pdbx_description
1 polymer ?
#
loop_
_entity_poly.entity_id
_entity_poly.type
_entity_poly.pdbx_seq_one_letter_code
_entity_poly.pdbx_strand_id
1 'polypeptide(L)'
;MNNEFPNDFLWGGAVAAHQLEGGWDANGKGVSVVDVLTAGAHGVQRRITDGVIDGENYPNQVAVDFYHRYKEDIKLFAEMGFKCFRTSIAWTRIFPNGDDAEPCEAGLAFYDDLFDELLKYDIQPVVTLSHFEMPYHLAKEYGGWMNRKVIDFFVKYSTTVMERYQHKVKYWMTFNEINNQMNTSADIFGWLCSGVKFPQCEKPQEAMYQAVHHQFVASALVVKKGHEINPDLQIGAMCAMVPFYPRSSKPEDIMVAQQAMRDRYFFSDVMVRGHYPNYAKRGWAIKGFNIEMQPEDEQILKEGKADYLGFSYYMSNTLDSSSHQSTEEAMDGGHENSVDNPFIQSSDWGWPIDPTGLRFCLASLYERYEVPLFIVENGFGAVDTIEEDGSINDDYRIAYLGDHIKEMKKAVAIDGVDLMGYTPWGCIDLVSFTTGEMKKRYGFIYVDKHNDQSGSLERKRKKSFEWYKGVIASNGATI
;
A
#
# COMPACT_ATOMS: atom_id res chain seq x y z
N MET A 1 32.91 9.50 -0.54
CA MET A 1 31.67 8.98 -1.10
C MET A 1 30.60 9.97 -0.77
N ASN A 2 29.84 10.48 -1.75
CA ASN A 2 28.74 11.38 -1.46
C ASN A 2 27.69 10.57 -0.68
N ASN A 3 27.45 10.97 0.57
CA ASN A 3 26.40 10.38 1.43
C ASN A 3 25.04 11.06 1.20
N GLU A 4 24.74 11.43 -0.02
CA GLU A 4 23.56 12.25 -0.35
C GLU A 4 22.63 11.46 -1.27
N PHE A 5 21.33 11.67 -1.07
CA PHE A 5 20.32 11.20 -2.02
C PHE A 5 20.45 11.96 -3.35
N PRO A 6 19.99 11.39 -4.48
CA PRO A 6 19.94 12.11 -5.76
C PRO A 6 19.24 13.48 -5.63
N ASN A 7 19.65 14.44 -6.46
CA ASN A 7 19.07 15.79 -6.42
C ASN A 7 17.57 15.82 -6.77
N ASP A 8 17.12 14.87 -7.55
CA ASP A 8 15.74 14.65 -7.98
C ASP A 8 14.98 13.64 -7.13
N PHE A 9 15.50 13.33 -5.93
CA PHE A 9 14.88 12.39 -5.00
C PHE A 9 13.47 12.84 -4.60
N LEU A 10 12.51 11.94 -4.74
CA LEU A 10 11.10 12.22 -4.51
C LEU A 10 10.74 12.11 -3.02
N TRP A 11 11.04 13.17 -2.27
CA TRP A 11 10.56 13.34 -0.90
C TRP A 11 9.08 13.69 -0.89
N GLY A 12 8.27 13.00 -0.08
CA GLY A 12 6.85 13.31 -0.01
C GLY A 12 6.12 12.64 1.13
N GLY A 13 4.87 12.33 0.90
CA GLY A 13 4.03 11.58 1.82
C GLY A 13 3.01 10.72 1.09
N ALA A 14 2.48 9.71 1.76
CA ALA A 14 1.57 8.74 1.19
C ALA A 14 0.26 8.63 1.97
N VAL A 15 -0.82 8.42 1.22
CA VAL A 15 -2.16 8.11 1.72
C VAL A 15 -2.88 7.14 0.78
N ALA A 16 -4.06 6.65 1.19
CA ALA A 16 -4.99 5.94 0.32
C ALA A 16 -6.34 6.67 0.27
N ALA A 17 -6.98 6.71 -0.88
CA ALA A 17 -8.25 7.40 -1.08
C ALA A 17 -9.30 7.01 -0.01
N HIS A 18 -9.52 5.71 0.19
CA HIS A 18 -10.53 5.22 1.13
C HIS A 18 -10.26 5.54 2.61
N GLN A 19 -8.99 5.78 3.00
CA GLN A 19 -8.64 6.11 4.38
C GLN A 19 -8.64 7.62 4.63
N LEU A 20 -8.67 8.43 3.56
CA LEU A 20 -8.50 9.86 3.63
C LEU A 20 -9.69 10.66 3.12
N GLU A 21 -10.20 10.32 1.91
CA GLU A 21 -11.11 11.17 1.15
C GLU A 21 -12.45 11.42 1.85
N GLY A 22 -13.13 10.39 2.30
CA GLY A 22 -14.54 10.48 2.65
C GLY A 22 -15.43 10.73 1.41
N GLY A 23 -16.58 11.41 1.59
CA GLY A 23 -17.50 11.67 0.47
C GLY A 23 -17.88 10.37 -0.27
N TRP A 24 -18.17 9.31 0.48
CA TRP A 24 -18.34 7.94 -0.01
C TRP A 24 -19.52 7.78 -0.98
N ASP A 25 -20.52 8.65 -0.91
CA ASP A 25 -21.72 8.70 -1.76
C ASP A 25 -21.82 10.00 -2.58
N ALA A 26 -20.75 10.83 -2.56
CA ALA A 26 -20.76 12.11 -3.23
C ALA A 26 -20.60 11.98 -4.75
N ASN A 27 -21.35 12.80 -5.50
CA ASN A 27 -21.21 13.00 -6.94
C ASN A 27 -21.22 11.69 -7.78
N GLY A 28 -22.06 10.72 -7.38
CA GLY A 28 -22.23 9.48 -8.12
C GLY A 28 -21.19 8.39 -7.85
N LYS A 29 -20.34 8.56 -6.81
CA LYS A 29 -19.47 7.47 -6.37
C LYS A 29 -20.28 6.24 -5.99
N GLY A 30 -19.89 5.07 -6.49
CA GLY A 30 -20.46 3.78 -6.10
C GLY A 30 -19.87 3.23 -4.80
N VAL A 31 -20.49 2.16 -4.31
CA VAL A 31 -20.05 1.45 -3.10
C VAL A 31 -18.81 0.60 -3.43
N SER A 32 -17.75 0.73 -2.63
CA SER A 32 -16.57 -0.12 -2.70
C SER A 32 -16.62 -1.22 -1.63
N VAL A 33 -15.72 -2.20 -1.74
CA VAL A 33 -15.54 -3.27 -0.73
C VAL A 33 -15.16 -2.72 0.65
N VAL A 34 -14.61 -1.51 0.72
CA VAL A 34 -14.23 -0.84 1.97
C VAL A 34 -15.41 -0.13 2.62
N ASP A 35 -16.36 0.36 1.83
CA ASP A 35 -17.55 1.06 2.33
C ASP A 35 -18.50 0.13 3.11
N VAL A 36 -18.33 -1.18 2.97
CA VAL A 36 -19.06 -2.21 3.72
C VAL A 36 -18.21 -2.85 4.84
N LEU A 37 -17.12 -2.20 5.23
CA LEU A 37 -16.21 -2.67 6.27
C LEU A 37 -16.38 -1.81 7.53
N THR A 38 -16.95 -2.39 8.59
CA THR A 38 -17.22 -1.68 9.85
C THR A 38 -15.95 -1.24 10.57
N ALA A 39 -16.07 -0.35 11.54
CA ALA A 39 -15.00 -0.11 12.51
C ALA A 39 -14.66 -1.39 13.28
N GLY A 40 -13.40 -1.54 13.63
CA GLY A 40 -12.89 -2.47 14.62
C GLY A 40 -12.20 -1.71 15.74
N ALA A 41 -11.27 -2.35 16.44
CA ALA A 41 -10.41 -1.75 17.46
C ALA A 41 -9.13 -2.60 17.61
N HIS A 42 -8.17 -2.13 18.41
CA HIS A 42 -7.04 -2.98 18.80
C HIS A 42 -7.56 -4.27 19.44
N GLY A 43 -7.22 -5.43 18.86
CA GLY A 43 -7.73 -6.75 19.27
C GLY A 43 -9.17 -7.07 18.83
N VAL A 44 -9.85 -6.21 18.11
CA VAL A 44 -11.20 -6.43 17.57
C VAL A 44 -11.21 -6.27 16.05
N GLN A 45 -11.49 -7.36 15.35
CA GLN A 45 -11.50 -7.36 13.88
C GLN A 45 -12.67 -6.53 13.31
N ARG A 46 -12.43 -5.88 12.18
CA ARG A 46 -13.46 -5.26 11.35
C ARG A 46 -14.36 -6.33 10.74
N ARG A 47 -15.65 -6.03 10.57
CA ARG A 47 -16.62 -6.96 9.94
C ARG A 47 -16.96 -6.52 8.54
N ILE A 48 -17.07 -7.47 7.63
CA ILE A 48 -17.57 -7.27 6.27
C ILE A 48 -19.07 -7.48 6.31
N THR A 49 -19.86 -6.43 5.99
CA THR A 49 -21.34 -6.50 5.97
C THR A 49 -21.86 -6.79 4.55
N ASP A 50 -23.08 -7.29 4.45
CA ASP A 50 -23.76 -7.46 3.16
C ASP A 50 -24.47 -6.15 2.77
N GLY A 51 -23.71 -5.28 2.10
CA GLY A 51 -24.10 -3.90 1.84
C GLY A 51 -23.90 -2.96 3.03
N VAL A 52 -24.23 -1.70 2.84
CA VAL A 52 -24.22 -0.68 3.90
C VAL A 52 -25.47 -0.85 4.76
N ILE A 53 -25.30 -0.99 6.07
CA ILE A 53 -26.37 -1.22 7.05
C ILE A 53 -26.54 0.03 7.91
N ASP A 54 -27.74 0.55 8.01
CA ASP A 54 -28.05 1.72 8.83
C ASP A 54 -27.70 1.48 10.32
N GLY A 55 -27.04 2.46 10.93
CA GLY A 55 -26.63 2.42 12.33
C GLY A 55 -25.30 1.72 12.61
N GLU A 56 -24.67 1.10 11.62
CA GLU A 56 -23.29 0.60 11.74
C GLU A 56 -22.27 1.72 11.55
N ASN A 57 -21.11 1.59 12.20
CA ASN A 57 -20.00 2.54 12.05
C ASN A 57 -19.08 2.12 10.91
N TYR A 58 -19.07 2.91 9.83
CA TYR A 58 -18.17 2.75 8.68
C TYR A 58 -17.18 3.92 8.62
N PRO A 59 -16.01 3.83 9.27
CA PRO A 59 -15.11 4.97 9.44
C PRO A 59 -14.60 5.56 8.13
N ASN A 60 -14.50 4.76 7.08
CA ASN A 60 -14.02 5.18 5.78
C ASN A 60 -15.01 6.06 5.00
N GLN A 61 -16.31 6.05 5.35
CA GLN A 61 -17.32 6.84 4.65
C GLN A 61 -17.12 8.36 4.80
N VAL A 62 -16.66 8.79 5.97
CA VAL A 62 -16.30 10.20 6.22
C VAL A 62 -14.79 10.38 6.19
N ALA A 63 -14.05 9.38 6.65
CA ALA A 63 -12.60 9.41 6.81
C ALA A 63 -12.16 10.74 7.48
N VAL A 64 -11.33 11.55 6.82
CA VAL A 64 -10.96 12.87 7.33
C VAL A 64 -11.44 14.01 6.42
N ASP A 65 -12.39 13.70 5.53
CA ASP A 65 -13.06 14.66 4.63
C ASP A 65 -12.10 15.40 3.69
N PHE A 66 -11.07 14.72 3.24
CA PHE A 66 -10.12 15.27 2.25
C PHE A 66 -10.83 15.64 0.94
N TYR A 67 -11.87 14.91 0.56
CA TYR A 67 -12.65 15.18 -0.65
C TYR A 67 -13.10 16.65 -0.74
N HIS A 68 -13.49 17.25 0.38
CA HIS A 68 -13.88 18.67 0.42
C HIS A 68 -12.75 19.60 0.83
N ARG A 69 -11.70 19.08 1.49
CA ARG A 69 -10.62 19.87 2.13
C ARG A 69 -9.26 19.73 1.47
N TYR A 70 -9.14 19.03 0.34
CA TYR A 70 -7.84 18.73 -0.30
C TYR A 70 -6.97 19.98 -0.56
N LYS A 71 -7.57 21.14 -0.87
CA LYS A 71 -6.82 22.40 -1.09
C LYS A 71 -6.13 22.91 0.18
N GLU A 72 -6.79 22.74 1.33
CA GLU A 72 -6.24 23.08 2.64
C GLU A 72 -5.07 22.12 2.97
N ASP A 73 -5.27 20.84 2.79
CA ASP A 73 -4.29 19.81 3.11
C ASP A 73 -3.07 19.88 2.17
N ILE A 74 -3.27 20.07 0.87
CA ILE A 74 -2.18 20.24 -0.12
C ILE A 74 -1.33 21.49 0.19
N LYS A 75 -1.94 22.57 0.67
CA LYS A 75 -1.18 23.75 1.12
C LYS A 75 -0.24 23.41 2.28
N LEU A 76 -0.65 22.55 3.21
CA LEU A 76 0.22 22.07 4.29
C LEU A 76 1.34 21.16 3.76
N PHE A 77 1.07 20.31 2.77
CA PHE A 77 2.09 19.49 2.11
C PHE A 77 3.12 20.36 1.38
N ALA A 78 2.66 21.40 0.68
CA ALA A 78 3.54 22.38 0.03
C ALA A 78 4.41 23.14 1.03
N GLU A 79 3.85 23.56 2.17
CA GLU A 79 4.61 24.19 3.26
C GLU A 79 5.69 23.26 3.82
N MET A 80 5.42 21.95 3.91
CA MET A 80 6.38 20.93 4.33
C MET A 80 7.47 20.69 3.27
N GLY A 81 7.26 21.16 2.04
CA GLY A 81 8.22 21.07 0.94
C GLY A 81 8.14 19.76 0.14
N PHE A 82 7.02 19.07 0.16
CA PHE A 82 6.83 17.84 -0.62
C PHE A 82 7.23 18.02 -2.08
N LYS A 83 7.94 17.04 -2.63
CA LYS A 83 8.26 16.92 -4.05
C LYS A 83 7.30 15.99 -4.76
N CYS A 84 6.70 15.04 -4.01
CA CYS A 84 5.65 14.17 -4.53
C CYS A 84 4.59 13.91 -3.44
N PHE A 85 3.40 13.54 -3.89
CA PHE A 85 2.32 13.07 -3.02
C PHE A 85 1.73 11.79 -3.60
N ARG A 86 1.80 10.71 -2.84
CA ARG A 86 1.21 9.45 -3.22
C ARG A 86 -0.21 9.34 -2.69
N THR A 87 -1.14 9.06 -3.60
CA THR A 87 -2.53 8.71 -3.28
C THR A 87 -3.03 7.61 -4.19
N SER A 88 -4.27 7.19 -4.03
CA SER A 88 -4.96 6.30 -4.95
C SER A 88 -6.14 6.99 -5.63
N ILE A 89 -6.62 6.44 -6.72
CA ILE A 89 -7.90 6.82 -7.33
C ILE A 89 -8.94 5.78 -6.89
N ALA A 90 -10.04 6.24 -6.26
CA ALA A 90 -11.16 5.37 -5.94
C ALA A 90 -11.83 4.91 -7.24
N TRP A 91 -11.69 3.61 -7.57
CA TRP A 91 -12.27 3.04 -8.80
C TRP A 91 -13.77 3.36 -8.92
N THR A 92 -14.49 3.30 -7.81
CA THR A 92 -15.92 3.57 -7.75
C THR A 92 -16.32 5.04 -7.96
N ARG A 93 -15.38 5.99 -7.93
CA ARG A 93 -15.65 7.38 -8.37
C ARG A 93 -15.63 7.47 -9.89
N ILE A 94 -14.90 6.61 -10.57
CA ILE A 94 -14.74 6.63 -12.03
C ILE A 94 -15.75 5.71 -12.70
N PHE A 95 -15.89 4.49 -12.20
CA PHE A 95 -16.90 3.51 -12.63
C PHE A 95 -17.62 2.99 -11.39
N PRO A 96 -18.79 3.55 -11.05
CA PRO A 96 -19.50 3.27 -9.78
C PRO A 96 -19.76 1.79 -9.50
N ASN A 97 -20.08 1.00 -10.51
CA ASN A 97 -20.26 -0.45 -10.40
C ASN A 97 -19.03 -1.25 -10.89
N GLY A 98 -18.11 -0.59 -11.59
CA GLY A 98 -16.92 -1.22 -12.17
C GLY A 98 -17.12 -1.75 -13.59
N ASP A 99 -18.32 -2.21 -13.94
CA ASP A 99 -18.72 -2.70 -15.27
C ASP A 99 -19.55 -1.68 -16.07
N ASP A 100 -19.67 -0.46 -15.58
CA ASP A 100 -20.40 0.63 -16.25
C ASP A 100 -19.87 0.88 -17.66
N ALA A 101 -20.78 1.25 -18.58
CA ALA A 101 -20.41 1.52 -19.97
C ALA A 101 -19.54 2.78 -20.08
N GLU A 102 -19.89 3.84 -19.37
CA GLU A 102 -19.25 5.16 -19.42
C GLU A 102 -18.71 5.54 -18.02
N PRO A 103 -17.61 6.31 -17.97
CA PRO A 103 -17.08 6.79 -16.70
C PRO A 103 -17.93 7.92 -16.12
N CYS A 104 -17.88 8.07 -14.81
CA CYS A 104 -18.49 9.20 -14.10
C CYS A 104 -17.61 10.45 -14.24
N GLU A 105 -18.08 11.43 -15.04
CA GLU A 105 -17.33 12.67 -15.30
C GLU A 105 -17.07 13.48 -14.02
N ALA A 106 -17.98 13.47 -13.04
CA ALA A 106 -17.78 14.15 -11.78
C ALA A 106 -16.60 13.56 -10.97
N GLY A 107 -16.40 12.23 -11.04
CA GLY A 107 -15.25 11.57 -10.44
C GLY A 107 -13.95 11.93 -11.18
N LEU A 108 -13.97 11.94 -12.51
CA LEU A 108 -12.81 12.37 -13.30
C LEU A 108 -12.45 13.83 -13.00
N ALA A 109 -13.43 14.74 -12.95
CA ALA A 109 -13.19 16.15 -12.66
C ALA A 109 -12.59 16.38 -11.26
N PHE A 110 -13.03 15.60 -10.25
CA PHE A 110 -12.44 15.70 -8.91
C PHE A 110 -10.92 15.42 -8.92
N TYR A 111 -10.49 14.38 -9.62
CA TYR A 111 -9.05 14.08 -9.70
C TYR A 111 -8.30 15.03 -10.62
N ASP A 112 -8.94 15.61 -11.65
CA ASP A 112 -8.36 16.72 -12.40
C ASP A 112 -7.99 17.89 -11.48
N ASP A 113 -8.96 18.32 -10.67
CA ASP A 113 -8.79 19.44 -9.74
C ASP A 113 -7.74 19.14 -8.65
N LEU A 114 -7.73 17.89 -8.14
CA LEU A 114 -6.76 17.42 -7.15
C LEU A 114 -5.33 17.47 -7.70
N PHE A 115 -5.11 16.94 -8.91
CA PHE A 115 -3.78 16.92 -9.53
C PHE A 115 -3.33 18.32 -9.95
N ASP A 116 -4.22 19.17 -10.44
CA ASP A 116 -3.92 20.56 -10.74
C ASP A 116 -3.53 21.34 -9.49
N GLU A 117 -4.19 21.10 -8.35
CA GLU A 117 -3.80 21.75 -7.08
C GLU A 117 -2.42 21.28 -6.59
N LEU A 118 -2.06 19.99 -6.75
CA LEU A 118 -0.72 19.48 -6.43
C LEU A 118 0.34 20.13 -7.32
N LEU A 119 0.12 20.14 -8.63
CA LEU A 119 1.06 20.68 -9.62
C LEU A 119 1.27 22.19 -9.48
N LYS A 120 0.28 22.94 -9.01
CA LYS A 120 0.40 24.35 -8.68
C LYS A 120 1.52 24.65 -7.65
N TYR A 121 1.85 23.67 -6.82
CA TYR A 121 2.92 23.73 -5.82
C TYR A 121 4.16 22.89 -6.21
N ASP A 122 4.29 22.48 -7.47
CA ASP A 122 5.35 21.60 -7.95
C ASP A 122 5.43 20.25 -7.20
N ILE A 123 4.29 19.76 -6.70
CA ILE A 123 4.17 18.45 -6.06
C ILE A 123 3.74 17.43 -7.12
N GLN A 124 4.62 16.47 -7.43
CA GLN A 124 4.36 15.42 -8.41
C GLN A 124 3.35 14.41 -7.85
N PRO A 125 2.20 14.17 -8.51
CA PRO A 125 1.31 13.08 -8.11
C PRO A 125 1.96 11.71 -8.37
N VAL A 126 1.81 10.78 -7.41
CA VAL A 126 2.14 9.36 -7.53
C VAL A 126 0.86 8.58 -7.26
N VAL A 127 0.36 7.83 -8.23
CA VAL A 127 -0.99 7.29 -8.17
C VAL A 127 -1.00 5.77 -8.14
N THR A 128 -1.71 5.22 -7.16
CA THR A 128 -2.04 3.79 -7.10
C THR A 128 -3.43 3.57 -7.71
N LEU A 129 -3.54 2.71 -8.71
CA LEU A 129 -4.79 2.43 -9.41
C LEU A 129 -5.77 1.63 -8.55
N SER A 130 -5.28 0.62 -7.82
CA SER A 130 -6.10 -0.16 -6.90
C SER A 130 -5.46 -0.22 -5.51
N HIS A 131 -6.06 0.47 -4.55
CA HIS A 131 -5.63 0.46 -3.16
C HIS A 131 -6.78 -0.05 -2.27
N PHE A 132 -7.08 -1.37 -2.38
CA PHE A 132 -8.10 -2.08 -1.60
C PHE A 132 -9.55 -1.62 -1.82
N GLU A 133 -9.85 -0.94 -2.91
CA GLU A 133 -11.13 -0.28 -3.17
C GLU A 133 -11.82 -0.77 -4.44
N MET A 134 -11.84 -2.07 -4.73
CA MET A 134 -12.61 -2.52 -5.88
C MET A 134 -14.11 -2.25 -5.68
N PRO A 135 -14.90 -2.04 -6.76
CA PRO A 135 -16.34 -1.90 -6.68
C PRO A 135 -16.99 -3.12 -5.99
N TYR A 136 -17.83 -2.86 -4.98
CA TYR A 136 -18.57 -3.91 -4.26
C TYR A 136 -19.43 -4.75 -5.21
N HIS A 137 -20.02 -4.12 -6.24
CA HIS A 137 -20.77 -4.81 -7.29
C HIS A 137 -19.92 -5.91 -7.96
N LEU A 138 -18.66 -5.64 -8.32
CA LEU A 138 -17.78 -6.65 -8.92
C LEU A 138 -17.47 -7.80 -7.96
N ALA A 139 -17.32 -7.52 -6.66
CA ALA A 139 -17.13 -8.55 -5.66
C ALA A 139 -18.37 -9.43 -5.52
N LYS A 140 -19.57 -8.84 -5.54
CA LYS A 140 -20.83 -9.53 -5.30
C LYS A 140 -21.33 -10.29 -6.53
N GLU A 141 -21.38 -9.65 -7.69
CA GLU A 141 -21.98 -10.21 -8.91
C GLU A 141 -21.02 -11.06 -9.73
N TYR A 142 -19.71 -10.76 -9.67
CA TYR A 142 -18.69 -11.47 -10.43
C TYR A 142 -17.82 -12.39 -9.57
N GLY A 143 -17.91 -12.31 -8.24
CA GLY A 143 -17.00 -13.03 -7.33
C GLY A 143 -15.58 -12.45 -7.30
N GLY A 144 -15.46 -11.15 -7.52
CA GLY A 144 -14.18 -10.43 -7.48
C GLY A 144 -13.19 -10.95 -8.52
N TRP A 145 -11.92 -10.94 -8.15
CA TRP A 145 -10.81 -11.35 -9.04
C TRP A 145 -10.78 -12.85 -9.37
N MET A 146 -11.68 -13.68 -8.81
CA MET A 146 -11.88 -15.05 -9.31
C MET A 146 -12.42 -15.07 -10.73
N ASN A 147 -13.12 -14.03 -11.16
CA ASN A 147 -13.69 -13.92 -12.49
C ASN A 147 -12.75 -13.18 -13.43
N ARG A 148 -12.32 -13.85 -14.49
CA ARG A 148 -11.40 -13.29 -15.48
C ARG A 148 -11.92 -11.99 -16.15
N LYS A 149 -13.24 -11.79 -16.25
CA LYS A 149 -13.81 -10.54 -16.80
C LYS A 149 -13.39 -9.28 -16.05
N VAL A 150 -13.02 -9.41 -14.78
CA VAL A 150 -12.55 -8.27 -13.97
C VAL A 150 -11.25 -7.69 -14.55
N ILE A 151 -10.46 -8.47 -15.29
CA ILE A 151 -9.30 -7.98 -16.05
C ILE A 151 -9.73 -6.86 -16.99
N ASP A 152 -10.76 -7.09 -17.82
CA ASP A 152 -11.22 -6.11 -18.82
C ASP A 152 -11.75 -4.84 -18.15
N PHE A 153 -12.49 -4.98 -17.05
CA PHE A 153 -13.01 -3.85 -16.30
C PHE A 153 -11.89 -3.00 -15.68
N PHE A 154 -10.88 -3.65 -15.10
CA PHE A 154 -9.72 -2.96 -14.52
C PHE A 154 -8.87 -2.28 -15.59
N VAL A 155 -8.64 -2.92 -16.74
CA VAL A 155 -7.90 -2.34 -17.86
C VAL A 155 -8.66 -1.14 -18.42
N LYS A 156 -9.99 -1.23 -18.58
CA LYS A 156 -10.83 -0.10 -19.01
C LYS A 156 -10.70 1.09 -18.04
N TYR A 157 -10.88 0.84 -16.75
CA TYR A 157 -10.73 1.87 -15.72
C TYR A 157 -9.33 2.52 -15.77
N SER A 158 -8.29 1.71 -15.76
CA SER A 158 -6.90 2.17 -15.74
C SER A 158 -6.55 2.97 -17.00
N THR A 159 -6.98 2.51 -18.17
CA THR A 159 -6.79 3.22 -19.44
C THR A 159 -7.50 4.58 -19.42
N THR A 160 -8.75 4.62 -18.97
CA THR A 160 -9.53 5.86 -18.88
C THR A 160 -8.82 6.93 -18.03
N VAL A 161 -8.32 6.56 -16.84
CA VAL A 161 -7.64 7.54 -15.96
C VAL A 161 -6.24 7.89 -16.47
N MET A 162 -5.51 6.94 -17.08
CA MET A 162 -4.21 7.23 -17.67
C MET A 162 -4.33 8.16 -18.87
N GLU A 163 -5.29 7.94 -19.78
CA GLU A 163 -5.57 8.84 -20.91
C GLU A 163 -5.93 10.25 -20.43
N ARG A 164 -6.77 10.35 -19.40
CA ARG A 164 -7.18 11.64 -18.82
C ARG A 164 -6.03 12.40 -18.20
N TYR A 165 -5.16 11.71 -17.45
CA TYR A 165 -4.16 12.37 -16.59
C TYR A 165 -2.71 12.19 -17.07
N GLN A 166 -2.43 11.67 -18.25
CA GLN A 166 -1.09 11.38 -18.78
C GLN A 166 -0.12 12.58 -18.75
N HIS A 167 -0.64 13.83 -18.75
CA HIS A 167 0.17 15.04 -18.70
C HIS A 167 0.30 15.61 -17.29
N LYS A 168 -0.39 15.02 -16.30
CA LYS A 168 -0.40 15.44 -14.89
C LYS A 168 0.30 14.44 -13.98
N VAL A 169 0.19 13.15 -14.28
CA VAL A 169 0.68 12.03 -13.47
C VAL A 169 1.69 11.23 -14.27
N LYS A 170 2.92 11.22 -13.82
CA LYS A 170 4.00 10.43 -14.42
C LYS A 170 4.14 9.04 -13.79
N TYR A 171 3.96 8.94 -12.45
CA TYR A 171 4.24 7.74 -11.68
C TYR A 171 2.95 7.04 -11.27
N TRP A 172 2.83 5.78 -11.66
CA TRP A 172 1.67 4.94 -11.40
C TRP A 172 2.08 3.63 -10.73
N MET A 173 1.18 3.04 -9.96
CA MET A 173 1.28 1.66 -9.48
C MET A 173 -0.05 0.96 -9.70
N THR A 174 -0.02 -0.32 -10.09
CA THR A 174 -1.25 -1.04 -10.43
C THR A 174 -2.04 -1.45 -9.20
N PHE A 175 -1.41 -2.19 -8.28
CA PHE A 175 -2.04 -2.70 -7.05
C PHE A 175 -1.20 -2.34 -5.83
N ASN A 176 -1.86 -1.91 -4.76
CA ASN A 176 -1.21 -1.72 -3.46
C ASN A 176 -1.05 -3.06 -2.75
N GLU A 177 0.15 -3.33 -2.20
CA GLU A 177 0.43 -4.48 -1.34
C GLU A 177 -0.26 -5.77 -1.78
N ILE A 178 -0.18 -6.07 -3.07
CA ILE A 178 -0.87 -7.20 -3.70
C ILE A 178 -0.60 -8.54 -2.98
N ASN A 179 0.52 -8.65 -2.27
CA ASN A 179 0.94 -9.85 -1.55
C ASN A 179 0.30 -10.00 -0.15
N ASN A 180 -0.47 -9.04 0.35
CA ASN A 180 -1.17 -9.20 1.64
C ASN A 180 -2.23 -10.30 1.60
N GLN A 181 -2.79 -10.61 0.42
CA GLN A 181 -3.75 -11.69 0.24
C GLN A 181 -3.16 -13.12 0.36
N MET A 182 -1.82 -13.25 0.54
CA MET A 182 -1.21 -14.54 0.89
C MET A 182 -1.77 -15.13 2.19
N ASN A 183 -2.21 -14.28 3.13
CA ASN A 183 -2.94 -14.74 4.30
C ASN A 183 -4.38 -15.12 3.92
N THR A 184 -4.59 -16.40 3.61
CA THR A 184 -5.90 -16.94 3.24
C THR A 184 -6.70 -17.47 4.44
N SER A 185 -6.22 -17.26 5.69
CA SER A 185 -6.91 -17.73 6.90
C SER A 185 -7.97 -16.75 7.42
N ALA A 186 -7.91 -15.47 7.01
CA ALA A 186 -8.87 -14.45 7.38
C ALA A 186 -9.56 -13.86 6.14
N ASP A 187 -10.85 -13.53 6.26
CA ASP A 187 -11.65 -12.97 5.15
C ASP A 187 -11.12 -11.61 4.68
N ILE A 188 -10.58 -10.80 5.59
CA ILE A 188 -10.33 -9.37 5.36
C ILE A 188 -9.32 -9.10 4.24
N PHE A 189 -8.19 -9.82 4.20
CA PHE A 189 -7.14 -9.54 3.20
C PHE A 189 -7.56 -9.96 1.79
N GLY A 190 -8.19 -11.13 1.66
CA GLY A 190 -8.75 -11.57 0.39
C GLY A 190 -9.86 -10.65 -0.09
N TRP A 191 -10.73 -10.19 0.82
CA TRP A 191 -11.81 -9.26 0.51
C TRP A 191 -11.28 -7.92 0.00
N LEU A 192 -10.33 -7.32 0.68
CA LEU A 192 -9.77 -6.02 0.32
C LEU A 192 -8.90 -6.07 -0.94
N CYS A 193 -8.07 -7.11 -1.09
CA CYS A 193 -7.19 -7.23 -2.25
C CYS A 193 -7.91 -7.74 -3.51
N SER A 194 -8.91 -8.62 -3.35
CA SER A 194 -9.49 -9.38 -4.46
C SER A 194 -11.02 -9.40 -4.50
N GLY A 195 -11.73 -8.86 -3.50
CA GLY A 195 -13.18 -9.01 -3.37
C GLY A 195 -13.61 -10.45 -3.09
N VAL A 196 -12.72 -11.28 -2.53
CA VAL A 196 -12.92 -12.72 -2.30
C VAL A 196 -12.68 -13.06 -0.84
N LYS A 197 -13.58 -13.82 -0.24
CA LYS A 197 -13.42 -14.40 1.09
C LYS A 197 -12.78 -15.79 0.95
N PHE A 198 -11.44 -15.84 0.87
CA PHE A 198 -10.71 -17.10 0.61
C PHE A 198 -11.01 -18.22 1.59
N PRO A 199 -11.16 -18.00 2.93
CA PRO A 199 -11.53 -19.06 3.85
C PRO A 199 -12.83 -19.79 3.51
N GLN A 200 -13.71 -19.17 2.72
CA GLN A 200 -14.99 -19.76 2.29
C GLN A 200 -14.88 -20.53 0.96
N CYS A 201 -13.72 -20.52 0.31
CA CYS A 201 -13.44 -21.30 -0.89
C CYS A 201 -13.08 -22.74 -0.52
N GLU A 202 -13.38 -23.70 -1.40
CA GLU A 202 -13.04 -25.13 -1.20
C GLU A 202 -11.53 -25.35 -1.00
N LYS A 203 -10.70 -24.58 -1.77
CA LYS A 203 -9.24 -24.58 -1.70
C LYS A 203 -8.73 -23.14 -1.61
N PRO A 204 -8.66 -22.56 -0.40
CA PRO A 204 -8.34 -21.14 -0.22
C PRO A 204 -7.07 -20.66 -0.91
N GLN A 205 -5.97 -21.41 -0.79
CA GLN A 205 -4.69 -21.02 -1.41
C GLN A 205 -4.72 -21.11 -2.95
N GLU A 206 -5.38 -22.14 -3.52
CA GLU A 206 -5.53 -22.25 -4.97
C GLU A 206 -6.37 -21.10 -5.52
N ALA A 207 -7.49 -20.77 -4.84
CA ALA A 207 -8.34 -19.63 -5.18
C ALA A 207 -7.56 -18.31 -5.12
N MET A 208 -6.73 -18.11 -4.09
CA MET A 208 -5.88 -16.93 -4.00
C MET A 208 -4.91 -16.84 -5.19
N TYR A 209 -4.22 -17.92 -5.55
CA TYR A 209 -3.33 -17.92 -6.72
C TYR A 209 -4.07 -17.69 -8.03
N GLN A 210 -5.31 -18.16 -8.16
CA GLN A 210 -6.15 -17.90 -9.35
C GLN A 210 -6.53 -16.43 -9.43
N ALA A 211 -6.99 -15.82 -8.35
CA ALA A 211 -7.32 -14.40 -8.30
C ALA A 211 -6.08 -13.53 -8.60
N VAL A 212 -4.94 -13.86 -8.01
CA VAL A 212 -3.66 -13.19 -8.23
C VAL A 212 -3.18 -13.33 -9.68
N HIS A 213 -3.38 -14.49 -10.31
CA HIS A 213 -3.07 -14.66 -11.73
C HIS A 213 -3.82 -13.64 -12.60
N HIS A 214 -5.12 -13.45 -12.36
CA HIS A 214 -5.90 -12.45 -13.09
C HIS A 214 -5.41 -11.02 -12.81
N GLN A 215 -5.02 -10.70 -11.58
CA GLN A 215 -4.42 -9.40 -11.23
C GLN A 215 -3.06 -9.20 -11.93
N PHE A 216 -2.22 -10.21 -12.03
CA PHE A 216 -0.96 -10.12 -12.76
C PHE A 216 -1.16 -9.84 -14.24
N VAL A 217 -2.10 -10.55 -14.88
CA VAL A 217 -2.46 -10.33 -16.28
C VAL A 217 -3.00 -8.90 -16.47
N ALA A 218 -3.89 -8.46 -15.59
CA ALA A 218 -4.44 -7.10 -15.62
C ALA A 218 -3.33 -6.05 -15.45
N SER A 219 -2.43 -6.23 -14.49
CA SER A 219 -1.28 -5.34 -14.27
C SER A 219 -0.40 -5.24 -15.52
N ALA A 220 -0.05 -6.37 -16.11
CA ALA A 220 0.79 -6.41 -17.31
C ALA A 220 0.12 -5.72 -18.51
N LEU A 221 -1.20 -5.92 -18.70
CA LEU A 221 -1.96 -5.21 -19.72
C LEU A 221 -1.99 -3.70 -19.49
N VAL A 222 -2.13 -3.27 -18.23
CA VAL A 222 -2.12 -1.84 -17.86
C VAL A 222 -0.76 -1.21 -18.13
N VAL A 223 0.35 -1.89 -17.80
CA VAL A 223 1.71 -1.41 -18.14
C VAL A 223 1.86 -1.22 -19.65
N LYS A 224 1.46 -2.21 -20.45
CA LYS A 224 1.50 -2.10 -21.93
C LYS A 224 0.66 -0.93 -22.45
N LYS A 225 -0.58 -0.83 -21.98
CA LYS A 225 -1.51 0.23 -22.38
C LYS A 225 -1.02 1.62 -21.95
N GLY A 226 -0.47 1.75 -20.76
CA GLY A 226 0.10 2.99 -20.29
C GLY A 226 1.24 3.49 -21.18
N HIS A 227 2.15 2.61 -21.60
CA HIS A 227 3.23 2.97 -22.52
C HIS A 227 2.73 3.24 -23.97
N GLU A 228 1.62 2.62 -24.39
CA GLU A 228 0.97 2.96 -25.67
C GLU A 228 0.34 4.37 -25.62
N ILE A 229 -0.22 4.78 -24.47
CA ILE A 229 -0.80 6.11 -24.25
C ILE A 229 0.32 7.17 -24.21
N ASN A 230 1.32 6.93 -23.35
CA ASN A 230 2.47 7.82 -23.20
C ASN A 230 3.70 7.01 -22.76
N PRO A 231 4.74 6.90 -23.60
CA PRO A 231 5.94 6.11 -23.27
C PRO A 231 6.77 6.67 -22.10
N ASP A 232 6.52 7.91 -21.66
CA ASP A 232 7.23 8.52 -20.53
C ASP A 232 6.59 8.15 -19.16
N LEU A 233 5.43 7.48 -19.15
CA LEU A 233 4.82 7.01 -17.90
C LEU A 233 5.70 5.94 -17.25
N GLN A 234 5.78 6.00 -15.92
CA GLN A 234 6.46 5.02 -15.10
C GLN A 234 5.43 4.22 -14.31
N ILE A 235 5.30 2.93 -14.58
CA ILE A 235 4.25 2.09 -14.02
C ILE A 235 4.87 0.98 -13.19
N GLY A 236 4.79 1.10 -11.87
CA GLY A 236 5.42 0.22 -10.90
C GLY A 236 4.52 -0.92 -10.41
N ALA A 237 5.18 -1.96 -9.92
CA ALA A 237 4.60 -2.92 -8.99
C ALA A 237 4.70 -2.41 -7.55
N MET A 238 3.84 -2.88 -6.64
CA MET A 238 3.94 -2.54 -5.23
C MET A 238 3.64 -3.73 -4.32
N CYS A 239 4.55 -4.02 -3.39
CA CYS A 239 4.47 -5.12 -2.45
C CYS A 239 4.75 -4.67 -1.01
N ALA A 240 4.10 -5.33 -0.03
CA ALA A 240 4.47 -5.21 1.37
C ALA A 240 5.74 -6.01 1.66
N MET A 241 6.76 -5.37 2.20
CA MET A 241 8.02 -6.03 2.57
C MET A 241 8.14 -6.16 4.08
N VAL A 242 8.14 -7.40 4.53
CA VAL A 242 8.47 -7.80 5.89
C VAL A 242 9.60 -8.83 5.79
N PRO A 243 10.85 -8.47 6.08
CA PRO A 243 11.94 -9.43 6.04
C PRO A 243 11.78 -10.45 7.18
N PHE A 244 12.02 -11.71 6.86
CA PHE A 244 12.00 -12.80 7.84
C PHE A 244 13.44 -13.20 8.19
N TYR A 245 13.80 -13.01 9.46
CA TYR A 245 15.11 -13.44 9.98
C TYR A 245 15.03 -14.85 10.56
N PRO A 246 16.06 -15.70 10.38
CA PRO A 246 16.15 -16.93 11.13
C PRO A 246 16.41 -16.63 12.61
N ARG A 247 15.76 -17.36 13.52
CA ARG A 247 15.97 -17.23 14.99
C ARG A 247 17.41 -17.51 15.39
N SER A 248 18.05 -18.41 14.66
CA SER A 248 19.43 -18.85 14.93
C SER A 248 20.16 -19.28 13.66
N SER A 249 21.43 -19.66 13.80
CA SER A 249 22.22 -20.27 12.72
C SER A 249 21.86 -21.74 12.45
N LYS A 250 20.82 -22.29 13.07
CA LYS A 250 20.30 -23.63 12.80
C LYS A 250 19.85 -23.71 11.33
N PRO A 251 20.30 -24.71 10.55
CA PRO A 251 19.96 -24.79 9.11
C PRO A 251 18.45 -24.76 8.82
N GLU A 252 17.65 -25.37 9.68
CA GLU A 252 16.20 -25.41 9.54
C GLU A 252 15.58 -24.01 9.71
N ASP A 253 16.08 -23.19 10.64
CA ASP A 253 15.62 -21.79 10.82
C ASP A 253 15.92 -20.95 9.58
N ILE A 254 17.13 -21.14 9.02
CA ILE A 254 17.55 -20.46 7.76
C ILE A 254 16.61 -20.87 6.62
N MET A 255 16.28 -22.16 6.51
CA MET A 255 15.41 -22.65 5.44
C MET A 255 13.97 -22.17 5.57
N VAL A 256 13.43 -22.11 6.79
CA VAL A 256 12.08 -21.55 7.05
C VAL A 256 12.02 -20.07 6.67
N ALA A 257 13.01 -19.28 7.11
CA ALA A 257 13.09 -17.86 6.75
C ALA A 257 13.21 -17.65 5.23
N GLN A 258 14.03 -18.46 4.54
CA GLN A 258 14.15 -18.39 3.08
C GLN A 258 12.85 -18.75 2.36
N GLN A 259 12.10 -19.75 2.87
CA GLN A 259 10.82 -20.15 2.28
C GLN A 259 9.77 -19.06 2.46
N ALA A 260 9.67 -18.47 3.66
CA ALA A 260 8.78 -17.35 3.93
C ALA A 260 9.11 -16.12 3.03
N MET A 261 10.39 -15.84 2.79
CA MET A 261 10.79 -14.78 1.85
C MET A 261 10.38 -15.07 0.41
N ARG A 262 10.30 -16.35 -0.03
CA ARG A 262 9.79 -16.68 -1.38
C ARG A 262 8.32 -16.28 -1.53
N ASP A 263 7.51 -16.43 -0.50
CA ASP A 263 6.12 -16.01 -0.52
C ASP A 263 6.00 -14.48 -0.65
N ARG A 264 6.90 -13.72 -0.01
CA ARG A 264 6.98 -12.27 -0.19
C ARG A 264 7.42 -11.86 -1.60
N TYR A 265 8.45 -12.51 -2.13
CA TYR A 265 9.00 -12.20 -3.47
C TYR A 265 8.14 -12.70 -4.63
N PHE A 266 7.25 -13.67 -4.43
CA PHE A 266 6.46 -14.27 -5.50
C PHE A 266 5.78 -13.23 -6.40
N PHE A 267 5.16 -12.23 -5.81
CA PHE A 267 4.40 -11.20 -6.52
C PHE A 267 5.32 -10.27 -7.31
N SER A 268 6.36 -9.75 -6.68
CA SER A 268 7.35 -8.92 -7.35
C SER A 268 8.16 -9.71 -8.39
N ASP A 269 8.44 -11.00 -8.15
CA ASP A 269 9.06 -11.88 -9.17
C ASP A 269 8.25 -11.91 -10.45
N VAL A 270 6.92 -12.08 -10.35
CA VAL A 270 6.07 -12.14 -11.54
C VAL A 270 5.95 -10.77 -12.21
N MET A 271 5.66 -9.72 -11.44
CA MET A 271 5.38 -8.39 -11.98
C MET A 271 6.62 -7.71 -12.57
N VAL A 272 7.81 -7.93 -11.99
CA VAL A 272 9.06 -7.32 -12.46
C VAL A 272 9.78 -8.18 -13.48
N ARG A 273 9.78 -9.52 -13.32
CA ARG A 273 10.46 -10.43 -14.25
C ARG A 273 9.60 -10.90 -15.41
N GLY A 274 8.27 -10.77 -15.30
CA GLY A 274 7.32 -11.14 -16.34
C GLY A 274 7.12 -12.65 -16.52
N HIS A 275 7.40 -13.45 -15.50
CA HIS A 275 7.18 -14.90 -15.54
C HIS A 275 7.08 -15.52 -14.15
N TYR A 276 6.40 -16.65 -14.05
CA TYR A 276 6.31 -17.40 -12.81
C TYR A 276 7.64 -18.06 -12.43
N PRO A 277 8.14 -17.87 -11.21
CA PRO A 277 9.37 -18.52 -10.75
C PRO A 277 9.18 -20.04 -10.58
N ASN A 278 10.25 -20.80 -10.77
CA ASN A 278 10.20 -22.27 -10.71
C ASN A 278 9.76 -22.79 -9.34
N TYR A 279 10.09 -22.09 -8.25
CA TYR A 279 9.65 -22.52 -6.91
C TYR A 279 8.12 -22.44 -6.75
N ALA A 280 7.45 -21.47 -7.38
CA ALA A 280 5.99 -21.38 -7.38
C ALA A 280 5.34 -22.49 -8.21
N LYS A 281 5.80 -22.69 -9.46
CA LYS A 281 5.32 -23.80 -10.33
C LYS A 281 5.48 -25.15 -9.66
N ARG A 282 6.62 -25.38 -8.99
CA ARG A 282 6.87 -26.62 -8.24
C ARG A 282 5.99 -26.74 -7.01
N GLY A 283 5.78 -25.64 -6.28
CA GLY A 283 4.89 -25.60 -5.12
C GLY A 283 3.46 -25.95 -5.49
N TRP A 284 2.94 -25.38 -6.57
CA TRP A 284 1.61 -25.72 -7.09
C TRP A 284 1.49 -27.19 -7.47
N ALA A 285 2.48 -27.72 -8.18
CA ALA A 285 2.49 -29.14 -8.57
C ALA A 285 2.49 -30.09 -7.35
N ILE A 286 3.24 -29.76 -6.29
CA ILE A 286 3.28 -30.54 -5.05
C ILE A 286 1.92 -30.50 -4.32
N LYS A 287 1.26 -29.31 -4.28
CA LYS A 287 -0.03 -29.12 -3.62
C LYS A 287 -1.22 -29.57 -4.49
N GLY A 288 -0.98 -29.94 -5.74
CA GLY A 288 -2.04 -30.33 -6.68
C GLY A 288 -2.94 -29.15 -7.08
N PHE A 289 -2.39 -27.93 -7.10
CA PHE A 289 -3.09 -26.72 -7.54
C PHE A 289 -3.11 -26.66 -9.06
N ASN A 290 -4.29 -26.32 -9.61
CA ASN A 290 -4.50 -26.09 -11.03
C ASN A 290 -4.91 -24.63 -11.27
N ILE A 291 -3.96 -23.79 -11.67
CA ILE A 291 -4.22 -22.39 -11.98
C ILE A 291 -4.57 -22.28 -13.46
N GLU A 292 -5.80 -21.88 -13.76
CA GLU A 292 -6.29 -21.71 -15.12
C GLU A 292 -5.65 -20.48 -15.77
N MET A 293 -4.94 -20.71 -16.88
CA MET A 293 -4.27 -19.68 -17.67
C MET A 293 -4.68 -19.77 -19.14
N GLN A 294 -4.78 -18.64 -19.81
CA GLN A 294 -4.97 -18.61 -21.24
C GLN A 294 -3.62 -18.70 -21.96
N PRO A 295 -3.58 -19.17 -23.22
CA PRO A 295 -2.32 -19.33 -23.97
C PRO A 295 -1.49 -18.06 -24.11
N GLU A 296 -2.17 -16.90 -24.18
CA GLU A 296 -1.54 -15.57 -24.31
C GLU A 296 -0.99 -14.99 -23.01
N ASP A 297 -1.41 -15.48 -21.83
CA ASP A 297 -1.08 -14.89 -20.54
C ASP A 297 0.43 -14.83 -20.29
N GLU A 298 1.18 -15.87 -20.65
CA GLU A 298 2.63 -15.88 -20.49
C GLU A 298 3.31 -14.76 -21.30
N GLN A 299 2.84 -14.52 -22.52
CA GLN A 299 3.38 -13.46 -23.35
C GLN A 299 2.98 -12.07 -22.82
N ILE A 300 1.75 -11.91 -22.34
CA ILE A 300 1.28 -10.67 -21.71
C ILE A 300 2.16 -10.32 -20.50
N LEU A 301 2.40 -11.25 -19.61
CA LEU A 301 3.26 -11.04 -18.43
C LEU A 301 4.69 -10.63 -18.83
N LYS A 302 5.25 -11.28 -19.84
CA LYS A 302 6.60 -11.01 -20.33
C LYS A 302 6.75 -9.61 -20.92
N GLU A 303 5.71 -9.11 -21.61
CA GLU A 303 5.72 -7.80 -22.27
C GLU A 303 5.32 -6.66 -21.34
N GLY A 304 4.50 -6.92 -20.30
CA GLY A 304 3.97 -5.92 -19.38
C GLY A 304 4.68 -5.90 -18.02
N LYS A 305 6.02 -5.93 -18.02
CA LYS A 305 6.83 -5.83 -16.80
C LYS A 305 6.77 -4.43 -16.22
N ALA A 306 6.74 -4.35 -14.89
CA ALA A 306 6.78 -3.07 -14.18
C ALA A 306 8.13 -2.35 -14.39
N ASP A 307 8.09 -1.01 -14.48
CA ASP A 307 9.25 -0.14 -14.70
C ASP A 307 10.08 0.03 -13.43
N TYR A 308 9.45 0.02 -12.27
CA TYR A 308 10.07 0.15 -10.96
C TYR A 308 9.33 -0.70 -9.91
N LEU A 309 9.94 -0.90 -8.77
CA LEU A 309 9.31 -1.59 -7.64
C LEU A 309 9.09 -0.63 -6.48
N GLY A 310 7.82 -0.32 -6.20
CA GLY A 310 7.38 0.29 -4.97
C GLY A 310 7.21 -0.76 -3.87
N PHE A 311 7.50 -0.39 -2.64
CA PHE A 311 7.22 -1.27 -1.51
C PHE A 311 6.92 -0.49 -0.23
N SER A 312 6.15 -1.12 0.67
CA SER A 312 5.96 -0.68 2.04
C SER A 312 6.92 -1.41 2.98
N TYR A 313 7.38 -0.72 4.00
CA TYR A 313 8.18 -1.29 5.08
C TYR A 313 7.75 -0.70 6.42
N TYR A 314 7.35 -1.54 7.35
CA TYR A 314 6.96 -1.12 8.70
C TYR A 314 7.72 -1.85 9.79
N MET A 315 8.09 -3.11 9.55
CA MET A 315 8.67 -4.01 10.54
C MET A 315 9.42 -5.17 9.89
N SER A 316 10.18 -5.90 10.69
CA SER A 316 10.73 -7.23 10.38
C SER A 316 10.04 -8.31 11.21
N ASN A 317 10.29 -9.57 10.91
CA ASN A 317 9.83 -10.72 11.67
C ASN A 317 10.95 -11.73 11.87
N THR A 318 10.85 -12.58 12.90
CA THR A 318 11.84 -13.61 13.21
C THR A 318 11.17 -14.98 13.28
N LEU A 319 11.75 -15.97 12.62
CA LEU A 319 11.17 -17.31 12.51
C LEU A 319 12.03 -18.37 13.21
N ASP A 320 11.39 -19.22 13.97
CA ASP A 320 11.96 -20.40 14.63
C ASP A 320 11.29 -21.67 14.07
N SER A 321 12.06 -22.55 13.47
CA SER A 321 11.58 -23.79 12.85
C SER A 321 10.89 -24.76 13.81
N SER A 322 11.07 -24.56 15.10
CA SER A 322 10.44 -25.36 16.17
C SER A 322 9.18 -24.71 16.77
N SER A 323 8.89 -23.46 16.41
CA SER A 323 7.69 -22.73 16.85
C SER A 323 6.54 -22.97 15.89
N HIS A 324 5.32 -23.09 16.42
CA HIS A 324 4.09 -23.12 15.66
C HIS A 324 3.04 -22.30 16.40
N GLN A 325 2.75 -21.09 15.86
CA GLN A 325 1.65 -20.26 16.35
C GLN A 325 0.38 -20.55 15.53
N SER A 326 -0.79 -20.21 16.08
CA SER A 326 -2.01 -20.26 15.29
C SER A 326 -1.95 -19.20 14.18
N THR A 327 -2.53 -19.51 13.01
CA THR A 327 -2.58 -18.58 11.87
C THR A 327 -3.40 -17.32 12.17
N GLU A 328 -4.27 -17.35 13.19
CA GLU A 328 -5.03 -16.19 13.68
C GLU A 328 -4.13 -15.17 14.40
N GLU A 329 -3.05 -15.63 15.06
CA GLU A 329 -2.06 -14.78 15.71
C GLU A 329 -1.04 -14.20 14.72
N ALA A 330 -0.95 -14.74 13.51
CA ALA A 330 -0.05 -14.31 12.45
C ALA A 330 -0.64 -13.17 11.57
N MET A 331 -1.60 -12.40 12.08
CA MET A 331 -2.11 -11.19 11.40
C MET A 331 -0.99 -10.14 11.29
N ASP A 332 -1.11 -9.14 10.47
CA ASP A 332 -0.12 -8.07 10.28
C ASP A 332 1.25 -8.55 9.71
N GLY A 333 1.24 -9.46 8.75
CA GLY A 333 2.46 -9.91 8.06
C GLY A 333 3.25 -11.00 8.81
N GLY A 334 2.67 -11.59 9.85
CA GLY A 334 3.24 -12.71 10.59
C GLY A 334 3.31 -14.01 9.79
N HIS A 335 3.89 -15.01 10.41
CA HIS A 335 4.05 -16.38 9.89
C HIS A 335 3.83 -17.37 11.04
N GLU A 336 3.37 -18.59 10.76
CA GLU A 336 3.12 -19.61 11.80
C GLU A 336 4.34 -19.93 12.68
N ASN A 337 5.55 -19.68 12.19
CA ASN A 337 6.80 -19.88 12.93
C ASN A 337 7.34 -18.58 13.57
N SER A 338 6.54 -17.51 13.63
CA SER A 338 6.97 -16.22 14.19
C SER A 338 7.27 -16.31 15.66
N VAL A 339 8.35 -15.64 16.06
CA VAL A 339 8.78 -15.49 17.46
C VAL A 339 9.32 -14.08 17.69
N ASP A 340 9.34 -13.63 18.95
CA ASP A 340 9.93 -12.35 19.29
C ASP A 340 11.42 -12.31 18.99
N ASN A 341 11.87 -11.18 18.44
CA ASN A 341 13.30 -10.91 18.27
C ASN A 341 13.86 -10.28 19.56
N PRO A 342 14.79 -10.93 20.27
CA PRO A 342 15.30 -10.41 21.54
C PRO A 342 16.21 -9.18 21.38
N PHE A 343 16.56 -8.79 20.17
CA PHE A 343 17.46 -7.67 19.87
C PHE A 343 16.74 -6.43 19.37
N ILE A 344 15.41 -6.50 19.14
CA ILE A 344 14.61 -5.44 18.54
C ILE A 344 13.44 -5.09 19.46
N GLN A 345 13.25 -3.80 19.74
CA GLN A 345 12.10 -3.31 20.49
C GLN A 345 10.86 -3.24 19.60
N SER A 346 9.69 -3.41 20.19
CA SER A 346 8.41 -3.29 19.50
C SER A 346 7.66 -2.03 19.90
N SER A 347 6.82 -1.53 18.98
CA SER A 347 5.86 -0.47 19.25
C SER A 347 4.71 -0.94 20.13
N ASP A 348 3.83 -0.01 20.56
CA ASP A 348 2.62 -0.33 21.35
C ASP A 348 1.66 -1.28 20.61
N TRP A 349 1.78 -1.39 19.29
CA TRP A 349 1.03 -2.35 18.45
C TRP A 349 1.79 -3.66 18.21
N GLY A 350 2.90 -3.91 18.91
CA GLY A 350 3.69 -5.13 18.77
C GLY A 350 4.56 -5.21 17.50
N TRP A 351 4.70 -4.12 16.76
CA TRP A 351 5.52 -4.10 15.55
C TRP A 351 6.99 -3.83 15.87
N PRO A 352 7.91 -4.74 15.50
CA PRO A 352 9.35 -4.53 15.66
C PRO A 352 9.86 -3.28 14.96
N ILE A 353 10.60 -2.44 15.68
CA ILE A 353 11.22 -1.21 15.16
C ILE A 353 12.62 -1.56 14.65
N ASP A 354 12.73 -1.76 13.35
CA ASP A 354 13.95 -2.27 12.73
C ASP A 354 14.41 -1.44 11.51
N PRO A 355 15.14 -0.35 11.72
CA PRO A 355 15.68 0.43 10.61
C PRO A 355 16.66 -0.35 9.73
N THR A 356 17.45 -1.26 10.29
CA THR A 356 18.39 -2.09 9.55
C THR A 356 17.68 -3.05 8.59
N GLY A 357 16.49 -3.52 8.97
CA GLY A 357 15.63 -4.33 8.12
C GLY A 357 15.18 -3.60 6.85
N LEU A 358 14.97 -2.28 6.91
CA LEU A 358 14.69 -1.48 5.72
C LEU A 358 15.89 -1.51 4.74
N ARG A 359 17.12 -1.32 5.24
CA ARG A 359 18.31 -1.41 4.39
C ARG A 359 18.49 -2.81 3.82
N PHE A 360 18.24 -3.85 4.62
CA PHE A 360 18.28 -5.24 4.15
C PHE A 360 17.26 -5.49 3.02
N CYS A 361 16.02 -4.95 3.15
CA CYS A 361 15.03 -5.03 2.07
C CYS A 361 15.47 -4.31 0.81
N LEU A 362 16.01 -3.09 0.94
CA LEU A 362 16.50 -2.30 -0.18
C LEU A 362 17.61 -3.04 -0.95
N ALA A 363 18.64 -3.51 -0.25
CA ALA A 363 19.72 -4.26 -0.85
C ALA A 363 19.21 -5.56 -1.52
N SER A 364 18.40 -6.34 -0.81
CA SER A 364 17.87 -7.62 -1.31
C SER A 364 16.97 -7.45 -2.54
N LEU A 365 16.13 -6.41 -2.58
CA LEU A 365 15.24 -6.14 -3.72
C LEU A 365 16.03 -5.64 -4.91
N TYR A 366 17.00 -4.73 -4.69
CA TYR A 366 17.82 -4.19 -5.77
C TYR A 366 18.72 -5.25 -6.38
N GLU A 367 19.43 -6.06 -5.59
CA GLU A 367 20.23 -7.20 -6.06
C GLU A 367 19.40 -8.24 -6.82
N ARG A 368 18.10 -8.37 -6.46
CA ARG A 368 17.21 -9.34 -7.10
C ARG A 368 16.66 -8.89 -8.44
N TYR A 369 16.39 -7.59 -8.62
CA TYR A 369 15.61 -7.08 -9.75
C TYR A 369 16.36 -6.07 -10.62
N GLU A 370 17.34 -5.36 -10.08
CA GLU A 370 18.09 -4.29 -10.78
C GLU A 370 17.19 -3.26 -11.47
N VAL A 371 16.05 -2.92 -10.85
CA VAL A 371 15.13 -1.84 -11.25
C VAL A 371 15.10 -0.77 -10.18
N PRO A 372 14.77 0.49 -10.51
CA PRO A 372 14.60 1.53 -9.51
C PRO A 372 13.64 1.10 -8.40
N LEU A 373 13.97 1.44 -7.15
CA LEU A 373 13.13 1.17 -5.98
C LEU A 373 12.49 2.45 -5.47
N PHE A 374 11.27 2.34 -4.92
CA PHE A 374 10.57 3.44 -4.27
C PHE A 374 9.99 2.96 -2.93
N ILE A 375 10.40 3.57 -1.82
CA ILE A 375 9.73 3.33 -0.54
C ILE A 375 8.47 4.17 -0.53
N VAL A 376 7.34 3.56 -0.91
CA VAL A 376 6.06 4.24 -1.06
C VAL A 376 5.23 4.26 0.22
N GLU A 377 5.64 3.49 1.23
CA GLU A 377 5.08 3.53 2.58
C GLU A 377 6.15 3.15 3.61
N ASN A 378 6.24 3.93 4.68
CA ASN A 378 6.94 3.63 5.91
C ASN A 378 6.39 4.54 7.00
N GLY A 379 6.24 4.07 8.23
CA GLY A 379 5.68 4.93 9.26
C GLY A 379 5.53 4.26 10.61
N PHE A 380 5.15 5.08 11.59
CA PHE A 380 4.98 4.68 12.97
C PHE A 380 3.60 5.10 13.48
N GLY A 381 2.73 4.12 13.69
CA GLY A 381 1.42 4.35 14.29
C GLY A 381 1.52 4.48 15.81
N ALA A 382 0.99 5.56 16.37
CA ALA A 382 1.03 5.82 17.81
C ALA A 382 -0.22 6.58 18.28
N VAL A 383 -0.43 6.62 19.58
CA VAL A 383 -1.40 7.49 20.21
C VAL A 383 -0.73 8.83 20.50
N ASP A 384 -1.19 9.88 19.83
CA ASP A 384 -0.68 11.23 20.07
C ASP A 384 -1.36 11.89 21.27
N THR A 385 -0.62 12.67 22.03
CA THR A 385 -1.13 13.49 23.12
C THR A 385 -1.11 14.95 22.73
N ILE A 386 -2.22 15.65 22.94
CA ILE A 386 -2.27 17.12 22.82
C ILE A 386 -1.92 17.69 24.19
N GLU A 387 -0.84 18.46 24.26
CA GLU A 387 -0.37 19.11 25.48
C GLU A 387 -1.29 20.27 25.90
N GLU A 388 -1.11 20.79 27.12
CA GLU A 388 -1.92 21.92 27.64
C GLU A 388 -1.82 23.20 26.78
N ASP A 389 -0.68 23.41 26.12
CA ASP A 389 -0.45 24.53 25.19
C ASP A 389 -0.96 24.26 23.77
N GLY A 390 -1.56 23.10 23.54
CA GLY A 390 -2.09 22.65 22.25
C GLY A 390 -1.05 22.07 21.30
N SER A 391 0.24 21.96 21.70
CA SER A 391 1.28 21.29 20.93
C SER A 391 1.13 19.77 20.92
N ILE A 392 1.76 19.12 19.95
CA ILE A 392 1.81 17.64 19.86
C ILE A 392 3.27 17.25 19.66
N ASN A 393 3.85 16.66 20.72
CA ASN A 393 5.26 16.31 20.79
C ASN A 393 5.45 14.83 20.43
N ASP A 394 5.62 14.55 19.13
CA ASP A 394 5.76 13.20 18.59
C ASP A 394 7.24 12.84 18.29
N ASP A 395 8.11 13.02 19.29
CA ASP A 395 9.56 12.72 19.21
C ASP A 395 9.83 11.25 18.84
N TYR A 396 8.98 10.33 19.28
CA TYR A 396 9.05 8.91 18.92
C TYR A 396 8.91 8.71 17.40
N ARG A 397 8.08 9.49 16.70
CA ARG A 397 7.94 9.45 15.24
C ARG A 397 9.18 10.00 14.55
N ILE A 398 9.72 11.10 15.07
CA ILE A 398 10.97 11.71 14.59
C ILE A 398 12.12 10.71 14.71
N ALA A 399 12.26 10.04 15.85
CA ALA A 399 13.29 9.03 16.08
C ALA A 399 13.14 7.85 15.10
N TYR A 400 11.94 7.28 14.98
CA TYR A 400 11.66 6.19 14.06
C TYR A 400 12.02 6.54 12.61
N LEU A 401 11.48 7.62 12.09
CA LEU A 401 11.72 8.03 10.69
C LEU A 401 13.20 8.42 10.48
N GLY A 402 13.81 9.12 11.43
CA GLY A 402 15.22 9.51 11.35
C GLY A 402 16.17 8.31 11.26
N ASP A 403 15.92 7.28 12.06
CA ASP A 403 16.75 6.08 12.02
C ASP A 403 16.56 5.28 10.73
N HIS A 404 15.32 5.21 10.19
CA HIS A 404 15.07 4.60 8.88
C HIS A 404 15.74 5.36 7.74
N ILE A 405 15.68 6.71 7.75
CA ILE A 405 16.35 7.55 6.72
C ILE A 405 17.88 7.37 6.76
N LYS A 406 18.50 7.19 7.94
CA LYS A 406 19.93 6.86 8.06
C LYS A 406 20.29 5.56 7.33
N GLU A 407 19.44 4.55 7.46
CA GLU A 407 19.65 3.26 6.79
C GLU A 407 19.39 3.35 5.28
N MET A 408 18.43 4.16 4.84
CA MET A 408 18.25 4.47 3.41
C MET A 408 19.50 5.13 2.81
N LYS A 409 20.12 6.10 3.51
CA LYS A 409 21.39 6.72 3.07
C LYS A 409 22.49 5.69 2.89
N LYS A 410 22.60 4.73 3.80
CA LYS A 410 23.58 3.64 3.69
C LYS A 410 23.27 2.73 2.50
N ALA A 411 22.00 2.40 2.26
CA ALA A 411 21.60 1.59 1.10
C ALA A 411 22.02 2.25 -0.22
N VAL A 412 21.82 3.58 -0.35
CA VAL A 412 22.24 4.33 -1.55
C VAL A 412 23.77 4.44 -1.62
N ALA A 413 24.43 4.88 -0.53
CA ALA A 413 25.85 5.24 -0.55
C ALA A 413 26.80 4.05 -0.49
N ILE A 414 26.41 2.94 0.15
CA ILE A 414 27.25 1.76 0.39
C ILE A 414 26.84 0.59 -0.49
N ASP A 415 25.52 0.32 -0.53
CA ASP A 415 25.00 -0.87 -1.23
C ASP A 415 24.65 -0.55 -2.71
N GLY A 416 24.73 0.73 -3.13
CA GLY A 416 24.54 1.14 -4.52
C GLY A 416 23.10 1.04 -5.01
N VAL A 417 22.14 1.08 -4.11
CA VAL A 417 20.70 0.98 -4.44
C VAL A 417 20.25 2.21 -5.22
N ASP A 418 19.60 2.00 -6.36
CA ASP A 418 18.87 3.05 -7.10
C ASP A 418 17.51 3.30 -6.42
N LEU A 419 17.50 4.26 -5.49
CA LEU A 419 16.33 4.65 -4.71
C LEU A 419 15.80 5.99 -5.20
N MET A 420 14.60 5.96 -5.81
CA MET A 420 14.02 7.15 -6.45
C MET A 420 13.22 8.04 -5.50
N GLY A 421 12.79 7.56 -4.35
CA GLY A 421 11.98 8.38 -3.44
C GLY A 421 11.57 7.70 -2.13
N TYR A 422 10.96 8.51 -1.26
CA TYR A 422 10.46 8.12 0.05
C TYR A 422 9.18 8.88 0.41
N THR A 423 8.11 8.15 0.67
CA THR A 423 6.81 8.70 1.07
C THR A 423 6.33 8.04 2.36
N PRO A 424 6.58 8.64 3.54
CA PRO A 424 6.02 8.15 4.79
C PRO A 424 4.52 7.99 4.73
N TRP A 425 4.04 6.89 5.31
CA TRP A 425 2.63 6.55 5.33
C TRP A 425 1.83 7.45 6.27
N GLY A 426 0.66 7.87 5.80
CA GLY A 426 -0.26 8.68 6.59
C GLY A 426 0.34 10.05 6.92
N CYS A 427 0.91 10.76 5.94
CA CYS A 427 1.51 12.08 6.15
C CYS A 427 0.57 13.10 6.82
N ILE A 428 -0.72 12.88 6.76
CA ILE A 428 -1.80 13.44 7.57
C ILE A 428 -2.53 12.30 8.27
N ASP A 429 -3.03 12.49 9.48
CA ASP A 429 -3.78 11.45 10.20
C ASP A 429 -4.97 10.97 9.36
N LEU A 430 -5.14 9.67 9.31
CA LEU A 430 -6.16 8.99 8.51
C LEU A 430 -6.72 7.78 9.24
N VAL A 431 -7.80 7.19 8.70
CA VAL A 431 -8.39 5.98 9.24
C VAL A 431 -7.40 4.81 9.14
N SER A 432 -7.09 4.16 10.25
CA SER A 432 -6.20 2.99 10.26
C SER A 432 -6.78 1.85 9.43
N PHE A 433 -5.96 1.23 8.59
CA PHE A 433 -6.39 0.14 7.69
C PHE A 433 -6.91 -1.07 8.46
N THR A 434 -6.11 -1.63 9.37
CA THR A 434 -6.44 -2.89 10.05
C THR A 434 -7.54 -2.75 11.09
N THR A 435 -7.57 -1.62 11.83
CA THR A 435 -8.50 -1.44 12.94
C THR A 435 -9.67 -0.50 12.64
N GLY A 436 -9.59 0.32 11.60
CA GLY A 436 -10.60 1.36 11.33
C GLY A 436 -10.61 2.49 12.37
N GLU A 437 -9.55 2.62 13.18
CA GLU A 437 -9.45 3.60 14.25
C GLU A 437 -8.72 4.86 13.80
N MET A 438 -9.11 5.99 14.37
CA MET A 438 -8.40 7.26 14.25
C MET A 438 -7.30 7.44 15.29
N LYS A 439 -7.36 6.73 16.43
CA LYS A 439 -6.38 6.89 17.52
C LYS A 439 -4.99 6.35 17.17
N LYS A 440 -4.87 5.41 16.22
CA LYS A 440 -3.59 4.92 15.69
C LYS A 440 -3.09 5.90 14.63
N ARG A 441 -2.38 6.93 15.05
CA ARG A 441 -2.00 8.08 14.22
C ARG A 441 -0.62 7.92 13.61
N TYR A 442 -0.48 8.28 12.34
CA TYR A 442 0.76 8.21 11.58
C TYR A 442 1.29 9.59 11.17
N GLY A 443 0.40 10.60 11.08
CA GLY A 443 0.62 11.85 10.37
C GLY A 443 1.62 12.80 11.01
N PHE A 444 2.19 13.66 10.19
CA PHE A 444 2.83 14.92 10.58
C PHE A 444 1.80 16.00 10.91
N ILE A 445 0.59 15.80 10.40
CA ILE A 445 -0.55 16.67 10.58
C ILE A 445 -1.61 15.89 11.37
N TYR A 446 -1.93 16.39 12.55
CA TYR A 446 -3.03 15.88 13.35
C TYR A 446 -4.36 16.31 12.76
N VAL A 447 -5.33 15.40 12.74
CA VAL A 447 -6.73 15.69 12.41
C VAL A 447 -7.58 15.45 13.64
N ASP A 448 -8.37 16.45 14.04
CA ASP A 448 -9.31 16.33 15.16
C ASP A 448 -10.52 15.46 14.76
N LYS A 449 -10.29 14.16 14.78
CA LYS A 449 -11.25 13.10 14.51
C LYS A 449 -11.04 11.95 15.48
N HIS A 450 -12.12 11.37 15.99
CA HIS A 450 -12.11 10.30 16.97
C HIS A 450 -12.78 9.02 16.44
N ASN A 451 -12.59 7.91 17.16
CA ASN A 451 -13.13 6.60 16.76
C ASN A 451 -14.67 6.56 16.72
N ASP A 452 -15.33 7.38 17.53
CA ASP A 452 -16.78 7.55 17.58
C ASP A 452 -17.35 8.49 16.50
N GLN A 453 -16.51 8.88 15.53
CA GLN A 453 -16.80 9.82 14.47
C GLN A 453 -16.95 11.29 14.90
N SER A 454 -16.77 11.62 16.17
CA SER A 454 -16.73 13.01 16.66
C SER A 454 -15.43 13.72 16.26
N GLY A 455 -15.40 15.04 16.47
CA GLY A 455 -14.29 15.92 16.18
C GLY A 455 -14.64 17.00 15.17
N SER A 456 -13.84 18.07 15.14
CA SER A 456 -14.05 19.25 14.28
C SER A 456 -13.45 19.09 12.88
N LEU A 457 -12.65 18.05 12.65
CA LEU A 457 -11.81 17.87 11.47
C LEU A 457 -10.75 18.97 11.30
N GLU A 458 -10.44 19.76 12.32
CA GLU A 458 -9.35 20.73 12.27
C GLU A 458 -8.00 20.05 12.10
N ARG A 459 -7.08 20.72 11.36
CA ARG A 459 -5.72 20.26 11.11
C ARG A 459 -4.75 21.02 12.02
N LYS A 460 -3.85 20.26 12.70
CA LYS A 460 -2.77 20.84 13.53
C LYS A 460 -1.43 20.24 13.12
N ARG A 461 -0.39 21.07 13.03
CA ARG A 461 0.97 20.59 12.80
C ARG A 461 1.47 19.92 14.08
N LYS A 462 2.10 18.72 13.93
CA LYS A 462 2.83 18.07 15.00
C LYS A 462 4.30 18.55 15.00
N LYS A 463 5.07 18.21 16.01
CA LYS A 463 6.50 18.53 16.07
C LYS A 463 7.27 17.93 14.88
N SER A 464 6.91 16.74 14.47
CA SER A 464 7.47 16.06 13.29
C SER A 464 7.26 16.80 11.98
N PHE A 465 6.27 17.69 11.87
CA PHE A 465 6.02 18.50 10.67
C PHE A 465 7.23 19.38 10.33
N GLU A 466 7.71 20.18 11.29
CA GLU A 466 8.86 21.07 11.09
C GLU A 466 10.16 20.28 10.93
N TRP A 467 10.30 19.17 11.64
CA TRP A 467 11.44 18.29 11.49
C TRP A 467 11.52 17.71 10.06
N TYR A 468 10.42 17.15 9.53
CA TYR A 468 10.41 16.55 8.19
C TYR A 468 10.59 17.60 7.09
N LYS A 469 10.03 18.80 7.27
CA LYS A 469 10.33 19.97 6.43
C LYS A 469 11.84 20.24 6.34
N GLY A 470 12.56 20.21 7.45
CA GLY A 470 14.02 20.34 7.51
C GLY A 470 14.75 19.22 6.77
N VAL A 471 14.27 17.96 6.90
CA VAL A 471 14.81 16.81 6.17
C VAL A 471 14.68 17.00 4.66
N ILE A 472 13.51 17.36 4.18
CA ILE A 472 13.26 17.63 2.74
C ILE A 472 14.12 18.77 2.23
N ALA A 473 14.15 19.90 2.94
CA ALA A 473 14.90 21.10 2.54
C ALA A 473 16.40 20.83 2.43
N SER A 474 16.95 19.93 3.24
CA SER A 474 18.35 19.54 3.24
C SER A 474 18.67 18.32 2.36
N ASN A 475 17.70 17.78 1.62
CA ASN A 475 17.82 16.50 0.92
C ASN A 475 18.37 15.39 1.83
N GLY A 476 17.90 15.32 3.09
CA GLY A 476 18.33 14.37 4.09
C GLY A 476 19.70 14.65 4.73
N ALA A 477 20.37 15.77 4.43
CA ALA A 477 21.69 16.06 4.98
C ALA A 477 21.69 16.32 6.49
N THR A 478 20.55 16.72 7.05
CA THR A 478 20.39 16.98 8.51
C THR A 478 20.19 15.72 9.35
N ILE A 479 20.14 14.52 8.74
CA ILE A 479 19.92 13.23 9.39
C ILE A 479 21.26 12.48 9.57
#